data_253eccf33129e8733990dfffa6750d44
#
_entry.id   253eccf33129e8733990dfffa6750d44
#
_cell.length_a   1.000
_cell.length_b   1.000
_cell.length_c   1.000
_cell.angle_alpha   90.00
_cell.angle_beta   90.00
_cell.angle_gamma   90.00
#
_symmetry.space_group_name_H-M   'P 1'
#
loop_
_entity.id
_entity.type
_entity.pdbx_description
1 polymer ?
#
loop_
_entity_poly.entity_id
_entity_poly.type
_entity_poly.pdbx_seq_one_letter_code
_entity_poly.pdbx_strand_id
1 'polypeptide(L)'
;DIVSGDDVFLIEFVSSKFDKSVLFPRNQEIIAYTQPEPDFVSFLNQRKRWANKSFSYRNNNILAFWAFLWIVNVSFIIALILAIINGGLFIKVFAAALFGKLIVDYFMLMPMGKFFRRPINKFILADFYHILYVVLIGFLAFFNKSFVWKERKFSR
;
A
#
# COMPACT_ATOMS: atom_id res chain seq x y z
N ASP A 1 -18.75 -2.79 15.51
CA ASP A 1 -18.10 -4.11 15.32
C ASP A 1 -17.24 -4.07 14.07
N ILE A 2 -15.91 -4.12 14.27
CA ILE A 2 -14.95 -4.13 13.16
C ILE A 2 -14.70 -5.58 12.78
N VAL A 3 -15.13 -5.96 11.60
CA VAL A 3 -15.20 -7.35 11.13
C VAL A 3 -13.83 -8.02 10.90
N SER A 4 -12.72 -7.28 10.93
CA SER A 4 -11.39 -7.85 10.73
C SER A 4 -10.29 -6.85 11.11
N GLY A 5 -9.08 -7.33 11.49
CA GLY A 5 -7.95 -6.48 11.86
C GLY A 5 -7.63 -6.50 13.35
N ASP A 6 -8.16 -7.48 14.03
CA ASP A 6 -7.86 -7.83 15.42
C ASP A 6 -6.35 -7.86 15.69
N ASP A 7 -5.56 -8.38 14.78
CA ASP A 7 -4.10 -8.36 14.80
C ASP A 7 -3.51 -6.94 14.86
N VAL A 8 -3.95 -6.06 13.96
CA VAL A 8 -3.43 -4.68 13.89
C VAL A 8 -3.94 -3.83 15.04
N PHE A 9 -5.22 -3.97 15.42
CA PHE A 9 -5.80 -3.24 16.55
C PHE A 9 -5.21 -3.70 17.89
N LEU A 10 -4.86 -4.99 18.01
CA LEU A 10 -4.14 -5.51 19.17
C LEU A 10 -2.75 -4.86 19.28
N ILE A 11 -2.00 -4.78 18.16
CA ILE A 11 -0.69 -4.11 18.14
C ILE A 11 -0.83 -2.63 18.52
N GLU A 12 -1.81 -1.92 17.95
CA GLU A 12 -2.08 -0.51 18.28
C GLU A 12 -2.41 -0.34 19.77
N PHE A 13 -3.27 -1.20 20.31
CA PHE A 13 -3.65 -1.18 21.72
C PHE A 13 -2.46 -1.43 22.64
N VAL A 14 -1.66 -2.48 22.37
CA VAL A 14 -0.50 -2.85 23.18
C VAL A 14 0.55 -1.74 23.12
N SER A 15 0.87 -1.22 21.94
CA SER A 15 1.85 -0.15 21.77
C SER A 15 1.44 1.16 22.43
N SER A 16 0.13 1.42 22.53
CA SER A 16 -0.39 2.62 23.21
C SER A 16 -0.34 2.55 24.73
N LYS A 17 -0.33 1.34 25.30
CA LYS A 17 -0.34 1.12 26.76
C LYS A 17 1.02 0.79 27.35
N PHE A 18 1.86 0.12 26.59
CA PHE A 18 3.14 -0.38 27.08
C PHE A 18 4.27 0.10 26.16
N ASP A 19 5.16 0.91 26.69
CA ASP A 19 6.31 1.39 25.91
C ASP A 19 7.22 0.23 25.49
N LYS A 20 7.73 0.28 24.26
CA LYS A 20 8.63 -0.73 23.67
C LYS A 20 8.13 -2.19 23.70
N SER A 21 6.83 -2.38 23.84
CA SER A 21 6.22 -3.71 23.96
C SER A 21 6.07 -4.46 22.63
N VAL A 22 6.16 -3.75 21.51
CA VAL A 22 6.06 -4.34 20.17
C VAL A 22 7.44 -4.43 19.55
N LEU A 23 7.86 -5.66 19.24
CA LEU A 23 9.13 -5.95 18.58
C LEU A 23 8.87 -6.57 17.22
N PHE A 24 9.62 -6.11 16.20
CA PHE A 24 9.63 -6.74 14.89
C PHE A 24 10.81 -7.73 14.82
N PRO A 25 10.55 -9.04 14.88
CA PRO A 25 11.61 -10.02 14.84
C PRO A 25 12.19 -10.14 13.42
N ARG A 26 13.52 -10.04 13.32
CA ARG A 26 14.26 -10.14 12.05
C ARG A 26 14.85 -11.54 11.87
N ASN A 27 14.01 -12.58 11.96
CA ASN A 27 14.40 -13.95 11.72
C ASN A 27 13.61 -14.52 10.53
N GLN A 28 14.29 -15.23 9.62
CA GLN A 28 13.66 -15.88 8.48
C GLN A 28 12.78 -17.08 8.87
N GLU A 29 13.06 -17.71 10.00
CA GLU A 29 12.33 -18.90 10.49
C GLU A 29 10.88 -18.60 10.91
N ILE A 30 10.58 -17.32 11.19
CA ILE A 30 9.23 -16.91 11.60
C ILE A 30 8.37 -16.41 10.43
N ILE A 31 8.87 -16.45 9.19
CA ILE A 31 8.12 -15.98 8.03
C ILE A 31 6.98 -16.96 7.74
N ALA A 32 5.75 -16.49 7.85
CA ALA A 32 4.57 -17.21 7.41
C ALA A 32 4.33 -16.99 5.92
N TYR A 33 4.24 -18.07 5.17
CA TYR A 33 3.93 -18.04 3.74
C TYR A 33 2.43 -18.30 3.53
N THR A 34 1.79 -17.51 2.69
CA THR A 34 0.40 -17.68 2.30
C THR A 34 0.28 -17.81 0.79
N GLN A 35 -0.76 -18.49 0.32
CA GLN A 35 -1.06 -18.54 -1.11
C GLN A 35 -1.58 -17.17 -1.58
N PRO A 36 -1.25 -16.75 -2.82
CA PRO A 36 -1.86 -15.56 -3.42
C PRO A 36 -3.36 -15.77 -3.65
N GLU A 37 -4.09 -14.68 -3.77
CA GLU A 37 -5.50 -14.75 -4.18
C GLU A 37 -5.62 -15.37 -5.57
N PRO A 38 -6.63 -16.24 -5.79
CA PRO A 38 -6.73 -17.05 -7.01
C PRO A 38 -7.07 -16.22 -8.27
N ASP A 39 -7.73 -15.09 -8.09
CA ASP A 39 -8.19 -14.23 -9.19
C ASP A 39 -8.16 -12.74 -8.80
N PHE A 40 -8.33 -11.89 -9.81
CA PHE A 40 -8.26 -10.44 -9.65
C PHE A 40 -9.39 -9.87 -8.78
N VAL A 41 -10.58 -10.46 -8.82
CA VAL A 41 -11.74 -10.01 -8.03
C VAL A 41 -11.51 -10.29 -6.56
N SER A 42 -11.05 -11.48 -6.22
CA SER A 42 -10.66 -11.88 -4.86
C SER A 42 -9.54 -11.00 -4.33
N PHE A 43 -8.54 -10.72 -5.16
CA PHE A 43 -7.46 -9.79 -4.83
C PHE A 43 -8.00 -8.38 -4.52
N LEU A 44 -8.87 -7.82 -5.37
CA LEU A 44 -9.46 -6.50 -5.11
C LEU A 44 -10.30 -6.48 -3.84
N ASN A 45 -11.09 -7.52 -3.56
CA ASN A 45 -11.88 -7.62 -2.33
C ASN A 45 -10.99 -7.69 -1.09
N GLN A 46 -9.89 -8.45 -1.13
CA GLN A 46 -8.90 -8.47 -0.07
C GLN A 46 -8.31 -7.09 0.18
N ARG A 47 -7.91 -6.36 -0.89
CA ARG A 47 -7.30 -5.03 -0.78
C ARG A 47 -8.30 -3.97 -0.30
N LYS A 48 -9.56 -4.01 -0.76
CA LYS A 48 -10.63 -3.16 -0.23
C LYS A 48 -10.84 -3.40 1.27
N ARG A 49 -10.87 -4.65 1.70
CA ARG A 49 -11.00 -5.01 3.11
C ARG A 49 -9.85 -4.42 3.94
N TRP A 50 -8.61 -4.51 3.46
CA TRP A 50 -7.46 -3.95 4.17
C TRP A 50 -7.49 -2.42 4.19
N ALA A 51 -7.80 -1.78 3.07
CA ALA A 51 -7.87 -0.33 2.99
C ALA A 51 -9.03 0.25 3.83
N ASN A 52 -10.18 -0.43 3.91
CA ASN A 52 -11.28 0.02 4.76
C ASN A 52 -10.94 0.02 6.26
N LYS A 53 -10.02 -0.86 6.72
CA LYS A 53 -9.54 -0.84 8.10
C LYS A 53 -8.77 0.43 8.45
N SER A 54 -8.05 1.01 7.49
CA SER A 54 -7.21 2.19 7.73
C SER A 54 -8.00 3.37 8.29
N PHE A 55 -9.30 3.46 8.00
CA PHE A 55 -10.19 4.50 8.53
C PHE A 55 -10.63 4.25 9.99
N SER A 56 -10.34 3.08 10.54
CA SER A 56 -10.70 2.69 11.92
C SER A 56 -9.52 2.81 12.88
N TYR A 57 -8.33 3.22 12.40
CA TYR A 57 -7.19 3.47 13.28
C TYR A 57 -7.46 4.67 14.20
N ARG A 58 -7.06 4.52 15.46
CA ARG A 58 -7.13 5.59 16.45
C ARG A 58 -6.06 6.66 16.23
N ASN A 59 -4.93 6.25 15.65
CA ASN A 59 -3.81 7.14 15.42
C ASN A 59 -3.96 7.90 14.10
N ASN A 60 -4.30 9.19 14.18
CA ASN A 60 -4.46 10.07 13.02
C ASN A 60 -3.19 10.18 12.16
N ASN A 61 -2.00 9.97 12.73
CA ASN A 61 -0.76 10.01 11.96
C ASN A 61 -0.67 8.87 10.94
N ILE A 62 -1.22 7.69 11.28
CA ILE A 62 -1.29 6.56 10.35
C ILE A 62 -2.20 6.90 9.17
N LEU A 63 -3.36 7.48 9.45
CA LEU A 63 -4.29 7.91 8.40
C LEU A 63 -3.69 9.01 7.51
N ALA A 64 -3.04 10.00 8.12
CA ALA A 64 -2.34 11.07 7.40
C ALA A 64 -1.22 10.52 6.51
N PHE A 65 -0.46 9.53 6.99
CA PHE A 65 0.58 8.88 6.21
C PHE A 65 0.02 8.14 4.99
N TRP A 66 -1.08 7.39 5.14
CA TRP A 66 -1.75 6.74 4.01
C TRP A 66 -2.32 7.74 3.01
N ALA A 67 -2.92 8.82 3.49
CA ALA A 67 -3.42 9.90 2.64
C ALA A 67 -2.27 10.58 1.86
N PHE A 68 -1.15 10.84 2.51
CA PHE A 68 0.06 11.39 1.88
C PHE A 68 0.57 10.47 0.76
N LEU A 69 0.73 9.17 1.03
CA LEU A 69 1.16 8.20 0.02
C LEU A 69 0.19 8.16 -1.17
N TRP A 70 -1.10 8.22 -0.92
CA TRP A 70 -2.10 8.24 -1.98
C TRP A 70 -1.99 9.51 -2.84
N ILE A 71 -1.89 10.69 -2.22
CA ILE A 71 -1.73 11.99 -2.91
C ILE A 71 -0.46 11.98 -3.78
N VAL A 72 0.66 11.47 -3.26
CA VAL A 72 1.91 11.34 -4.02
C VAL A 72 1.69 10.49 -5.27
N ASN A 73 1.03 9.32 -5.15
CA ASN A 73 0.79 8.47 -6.31
C ASN A 73 -0.20 9.08 -7.31
N VAL A 74 -1.24 9.79 -6.84
CA VAL A 74 -2.15 10.57 -7.72
C VAL A 74 -1.38 11.67 -8.46
N SER A 75 -0.44 12.36 -7.80
CA SER A 75 0.36 13.42 -8.44
C SER A 75 1.21 12.89 -9.60
N PHE A 76 1.69 11.65 -9.54
CA PHE A 76 2.37 11.01 -10.69
C PHE A 76 1.44 10.81 -11.88
N ILE A 77 0.19 10.40 -11.65
CA ILE A 77 -0.81 10.28 -12.74
C ILE A 77 -1.09 11.65 -13.35
N ILE A 78 -1.30 12.67 -12.52
CA ILE A 78 -1.54 14.05 -12.99
C ILE A 78 -0.32 14.55 -13.76
N ALA A 79 0.89 14.38 -13.24
CA ALA A 79 2.11 14.79 -13.91
C ALA A 79 2.33 14.10 -15.25
N LEU A 80 1.97 12.82 -15.37
CA LEU A 80 1.99 12.09 -16.64
C LEU A 80 1.01 12.70 -17.64
N ILE A 81 -0.23 12.98 -17.22
CA ILE A 81 -1.25 13.59 -18.08
C ILE A 81 -0.78 14.97 -18.56
N LEU A 82 -0.24 15.80 -17.66
CA LEU A 82 0.30 17.11 -18.02
C LEU A 82 1.48 17.02 -18.96
N ALA A 83 2.35 16.01 -18.79
CA ALA A 83 3.48 15.78 -19.69
C ALA A 83 3.00 15.40 -21.10
N ILE A 84 1.95 14.58 -21.21
CA ILE A 84 1.36 14.20 -22.51
C ILE A 84 0.71 15.40 -23.21
N ILE A 85 -0.02 16.23 -22.46
CA ILE A 85 -0.77 17.36 -23.04
C ILE A 85 0.15 18.52 -23.43
N ASN A 86 1.09 18.89 -22.55
CA ASN A 86 1.89 20.11 -22.72
C ASN A 86 3.28 19.88 -23.29
N GLY A 87 3.81 18.65 -23.22
CA GLY A 87 5.14 18.32 -23.73
C GLY A 87 6.29 19.05 -22.97
N GLY A 88 7.39 19.26 -23.67
CA GLY A 88 8.49 20.14 -23.26
C GLY A 88 8.98 19.98 -21.81
N LEU A 89 8.83 21.06 -21.03
CA LEU A 89 9.24 21.08 -19.62
C LEU A 89 8.51 20.05 -18.76
N PHE A 90 7.21 19.82 -19.01
CA PHE A 90 6.41 18.87 -18.22
C PHE A 90 6.92 17.43 -18.36
N ILE A 91 7.37 17.02 -19.54
CA ILE A 91 8.02 15.69 -19.72
C ILE A 91 9.28 15.61 -18.87
N LYS A 92 10.12 16.64 -18.86
CA LYS A 92 11.36 16.64 -18.05
C LYS A 92 11.08 16.55 -16.56
N VAL A 93 10.09 17.31 -16.08
CA VAL A 93 9.67 17.31 -14.66
C VAL A 93 9.12 15.94 -14.28
N PHE A 94 8.22 15.36 -15.09
CA PHE A 94 7.70 14.02 -14.85
C PHE A 94 8.80 12.96 -14.84
N ALA A 95 9.71 12.98 -15.82
CA ALA A 95 10.81 12.03 -15.91
C ALA A 95 11.74 12.13 -14.69
N ALA A 96 12.09 13.35 -14.27
CA ALA A 96 12.92 13.57 -13.09
C ALA A 96 12.24 13.08 -11.80
N ALA A 97 10.94 13.36 -11.62
CA ALA A 97 10.16 12.89 -10.49
C ALA A 97 10.05 11.36 -10.46
N LEU A 98 9.76 10.74 -11.60
CA LEU A 98 9.68 9.29 -11.73
C LEU A 98 11.03 8.62 -11.44
N PHE A 99 12.11 9.19 -11.97
CA PHE A 99 13.48 8.69 -11.70
C PHE A 99 13.81 8.77 -10.21
N GLY A 100 13.51 9.89 -9.55
CA GLY A 100 13.68 10.05 -8.11
C GLY A 100 12.90 9.01 -7.30
N LYS A 101 11.63 8.78 -7.66
CA LYS A 101 10.80 7.73 -7.05
C LYS A 101 11.42 6.34 -7.23
N LEU A 102 11.83 5.98 -8.44
CA LEU A 102 12.45 4.68 -8.71
C LEU A 102 13.71 4.45 -7.87
N ILE A 103 14.54 5.50 -7.67
CA ILE A 103 15.71 5.41 -6.81
C ILE A 103 15.31 5.12 -5.37
N VAL A 104 14.38 5.89 -4.81
CA VAL A 104 13.93 5.72 -3.42
C VAL A 104 13.34 4.34 -3.20
N ASP A 105 12.44 3.91 -4.08
CA ASP A 105 11.75 2.63 -3.95
C ASP A 105 12.72 1.45 -4.14
N TYR A 106 13.70 1.57 -5.03
CA TYR A 106 14.74 0.56 -5.18
C TYR A 106 15.56 0.39 -3.91
N PHE A 107 16.03 1.49 -3.30
CA PHE A 107 16.80 1.42 -2.08
C PHE A 107 15.98 0.92 -0.87
N MET A 108 14.68 1.17 -0.85
CA MET A 108 13.79 0.61 0.17
C MET A 108 13.52 -0.89 -0.03
N LEU A 109 13.37 -1.34 -1.26
CA LEU A 109 13.06 -2.73 -1.57
C LEU A 109 14.28 -3.66 -1.56
N MET A 110 15.47 -3.14 -1.86
CA MET A 110 16.70 -3.94 -1.92
C MET A 110 16.99 -4.71 -0.62
N PRO A 111 16.92 -4.11 0.58
CA PRO A 111 17.11 -4.85 1.84
C PRO A 111 16.04 -5.94 2.04
N MET A 112 14.80 -5.67 1.63
CA MET A 112 13.71 -6.64 1.71
C MET A 112 13.94 -7.82 0.77
N GLY A 113 14.35 -7.56 -0.49
CA GLY A 113 14.72 -8.61 -1.43
C GLY A 113 15.84 -9.52 -0.91
N LYS A 114 16.86 -8.95 -0.27
CA LYS A 114 17.94 -9.70 0.38
C LYS A 114 17.42 -10.51 1.57
N PHE A 115 16.62 -9.90 2.44
CA PHE A 115 16.07 -10.58 3.62
C PHE A 115 15.18 -11.76 3.25
N PHE A 116 14.27 -11.59 2.27
CA PHE A 116 13.38 -12.64 1.81
C PHE A 116 14.01 -13.62 0.80
N ARG A 117 15.29 -13.41 0.43
CA ARG A 117 15.99 -14.19 -0.62
C ARG A 117 15.22 -14.22 -1.95
N ARG A 118 14.57 -13.10 -2.28
CA ARG A 118 13.80 -12.96 -3.52
C ARG A 118 14.44 -11.90 -4.40
N PRO A 119 14.70 -12.21 -5.69
CA PRO A 119 15.23 -11.21 -6.61
C PRO A 119 14.18 -10.13 -6.89
N ILE A 120 14.65 -8.89 -7.04
CA ILE A 120 13.79 -7.74 -7.40
C ILE A 120 13.70 -7.67 -8.94
N ASN A 121 13.28 -8.76 -9.55
CA ASN A 121 13.11 -8.83 -11.00
C ASN A 121 11.90 -7.97 -11.42
N LYS A 122 12.01 -7.34 -12.59
CA LYS A 122 10.94 -6.50 -13.16
C LYS A 122 10.55 -5.31 -12.25
N PHE A 123 11.48 -4.81 -11.44
CA PHE A 123 11.25 -3.73 -10.49
C PHE A 123 10.53 -2.52 -11.13
N ILE A 124 11.04 -2.01 -12.26
CA ILE A 124 10.47 -0.83 -12.94
C ILE A 124 8.99 -1.08 -13.33
N LEU A 125 8.69 -2.26 -13.86
CA LEU A 125 7.33 -2.63 -14.23
C LEU A 125 6.43 -2.75 -12.99
N ALA A 126 6.94 -3.37 -11.94
CA ALA A 126 6.22 -3.51 -10.67
C ALA A 126 5.94 -2.15 -10.02
N ASP A 127 6.89 -1.21 -10.07
CA ASP A 127 6.73 0.13 -9.54
C ASP A 127 5.68 0.94 -10.32
N PHE A 128 5.64 0.82 -11.64
CA PHE A 128 4.58 1.42 -12.45
C PHE A 128 3.20 0.89 -12.08
N TYR A 129 3.04 -0.44 -11.98
CA TYR A 129 1.79 -1.03 -11.51
C TYR A 129 1.45 -0.65 -10.08
N HIS A 130 2.45 -0.42 -9.23
CA HIS A 130 2.23 0.03 -7.85
C HIS A 130 1.58 1.41 -7.79
N ILE A 131 1.99 2.37 -8.64
CA ILE A 131 1.34 3.68 -8.73
C ILE A 131 -0.16 3.50 -9.05
N LEU A 132 -0.48 2.75 -10.10
CA LEU A 132 -1.87 2.50 -10.51
C LEU A 132 -2.66 1.78 -9.41
N TYR A 133 -2.04 0.79 -8.79
CA TYR A 133 -2.63 0.02 -7.69
C TYR A 133 -2.99 0.91 -6.50
N VAL A 134 -2.06 1.73 -6.00
CA VAL A 134 -2.30 2.60 -4.84
C VAL A 134 -3.42 3.59 -5.13
N VAL A 135 -3.43 4.20 -6.31
CA VAL A 135 -4.48 5.13 -6.72
C VAL A 135 -5.84 4.43 -6.78
N LEU A 136 -5.92 3.28 -7.44
CA LEU A 136 -7.16 2.50 -7.57
C LEU A 136 -7.71 2.06 -6.21
N ILE A 137 -6.86 1.46 -5.36
CA ILE A 137 -7.31 0.97 -4.05
C ILE A 137 -7.73 2.12 -3.14
N GLY A 138 -7.03 3.25 -3.17
CA GLY A 138 -7.43 4.44 -2.41
C GLY A 138 -8.81 4.96 -2.84
N PHE A 139 -9.07 5.07 -4.15
CA PHE A 139 -10.40 5.41 -4.65
C PHE A 139 -11.47 4.40 -4.20
N LEU A 140 -11.21 3.11 -4.38
CA LEU A 140 -12.16 2.08 -3.99
C LEU A 140 -12.44 2.09 -2.48
N ALA A 141 -11.45 2.35 -1.64
CA ALA A 141 -11.62 2.45 -0.20
C ALA A 141 -12.44 3.69 0.21
N PHE A 142 -12.28 4.80 -0.51
CA PHE A 142 -12.99 6.04 -0.20
C PHE A 142 -14.46 5.98 -0.63
N PHE A 143 -14.73 5.51 -1.85
CA PHE A 143 -16.09 5.51 -2.43
C PHE A 143 -16.87 4.23 -2.14
N ASN A 144 -16.22 3.07 -2.03
CA ASN A 144 -16.88 1.79 -1.86
C ASN A 144 -16.64 1.24 -0.45
N LYS A 145 -17.59 1.53 0.44
CA LYS A 145 -17.56 1.09 1.85
C LYS A 145 -17.88 -0.39 2.06
N SER A 146 -18.26 -1.12 1.00
CA SER A 146 -18.62 -2.52 1.10
C SER A 146 -17.55 -3.43 0.52
N PHE A 147 -17.34 -4.59 1.16
CA PHE A 147 -16.48 -5.66 0.68
C PHE A 147 -17.10 -7.03 0.98
N VAL A 148 -16.67 -8.04 0.23
CA VAL A 148 -17.07 -9.43 0.46
C VAL A 148 -15.93 -10.18 1.14
N TRP A 149 -16.27 -10.93 2.19
CA TRP A 149 -15.33 -11.80 2.91
C TRP A 149 -16.03 -13.07 3.38
N LYS A 150 -15.47 -14.23 3.06
CA LYS A 150 -16.05 -15.55 3.36
C LYS A 150 -17.55 -15.61 2.98
N GLU A 151 -17.84 -15.25 1.72
CA GLU A 151 -19.20 -15.25 1.12
C GLU A 151 -20.19 -14.28 1.77
N ARG A 152 -19.76 -13.48 2.76
CA ARG A 152 -20.60 -12.49 3.42
C ARG A 152 -20.24 -11.08 2.98
N LYS A 153 -21.25 -10.25 2.76
CA LYS A 153 -21.09 -8.82 2.44
C LYS A 153 -21.05 -8.01 3.71
N PHE A 154 -20.02 -7.19 3.86
CA PHE A 154 -19.84 -6.28 4.98
C PHE A 154 -19.81 -4.84 4.46
N SER A 155 -20.28 -3.91 5.27
CA SER A 155 -20.24 -2.48 5.01
C SER A 155 -19.71 -1.76 6.24
N ARG A 156 -18.91 -0.70 5.99
CA ARG A 156 -18.45 0.21 7.03
C ARG A 156 -19.54 1.22 7.35
#